data_adbfddbfe1a39bc6fbd3336f19a60ed8
#
_entry.id   adbfddbfe1a39bc6fbd3336f19a60ed8
#
_cell.length_a   1.000
_cell.length_b   1.000
_cell.length_c   1.000
_cell.angle_alpha   90.00
_cell.angle_beta   90.00
_cell.angle_gamma   90.00
#
_symmetry.space_group_name_H-M   'P 1'
#
loop_
_entity.id
_entity.type
_entity.pdbx_description
1 polymer ?
#
loop_
_entity_poly.entity_id
_entity_poly.type
_entity_poly.pdbx_seq_one_letter_code
_entity_poly.pdbx_strand_id
1 'polypeptide(L)'
;MTLIDNTDARPIHFMGIAGAGMSALAELCQRRGATVTGCDQNPDGAPDLKGLGIDVIVGHNAAHIEGHRALVVSSAIPKDHPEIARANELGVPVIRRAEALAEATAGGTLIGIAGTHGKSTTTVMTTEALAAAGINPTGVVGARVATWNGNLSAGRNDVFVVEADEYDRSFLALAPAVAVVTNVEADHLDIYRDLDDVRDAFTQFISGARWIVLCADQAHANSLRTPASAEVVRYGISNIEARLLARNIATSEGRTSFDVYYDGKACGRVVVGTVGEHNVLNALAALGVGLSCLGVTVEQMAPGLAAFVGAERRFQRLGSARGVTVIDDYAHHPTEIRATLSAARLAFPGRRIVVAFQPHLYSRTRDFAVEFGLALAKSDQLFLADIYPAREKPIAGITSQLIAESSTIAGRRPAWMGARPVLADALAGFVKDGDVVLTVGAGDITKTGAELLSLLSR
;
A
#
# COMPACT_ATOMS: atom_id res chain seq x y z
N MET A 1 -24.34 -13.45 -13.17
CA MET A 1 -24.29 -12.08 -13.74
C MET A 1 -22.83 -11.67 -13.75
N THR A 2 -22.29 -11.28 -14.88
CA THR A 2 -20.91 -10.80 -14.98
C THR A 2 -20.88 -9.30 -14.77
N LEU A 3 -19.98 -8.80 -13.90
CA LEU A 3 -19.81 -7.37 -13.63
C LEU A 3 -19.43 -6.63 -14.93
N ILE A 4 -18.60 -7.24 -15.76
CA ILE A 4 -18.24 -6.74 -17.09
C ILE A 4 -19.13 -7.46 -18.11
N ASP A 5 -20.28 -6.86 -18.40
CA ASP A 5 -21.23 -7.35 -19.40
C ASP A 5 -21.53 -6.20 -20.39
N ASN A 6 -20.97 -6.30 -21.58
CA ASN A 6 -21.14 -5.29 -22.63
C ASN A 6 -22.51 -5.36 -23.33
N THR A 7 -23.34 -6.34 -22.97
CA THR A 7 -24.71 -6.48 -23.50
C THR A 7 -25.76 -5.80 -22.62
N ASP A 8 -25.43 -5.51 -21.34
CA ASP A 8 -26.29 -4.80 -20.40
C ASP A 8 -25.81 -3.36 -20.25
N ALA A 9 -26.50 -2.42 -20.87
CA ALA A 9 -26.17 -1.01 -20.86
C ALA A 9 -26.47 -0.29 -19.54
N ARG A 10 -27.15 -0.96 -18.57
CA ARG A 10 -27.43 -0.36 -17.27
C ARG A 10 -26.13 -0.13 -16.51
N PRO A 11 -25.97 1.00 -15.82
CA PRO A 11 -24.74 1.33 -15.13
C PRO A 11 -24.51 0.45 -13.87
N ILE A 12 -23.27 0.38 -13.45
CA ILE A 12 -22.84 -0.13 -12.14
C ILE A 12 -22.66 1.08 -11.23
N HIS A 13 -23.28 1.07 -10.06
CA HIS A 13 -23.08 2.13 -9.06
C HIS A 13 -22.00 1.77 -8.04
N PHE A 14 -21.06 2.68 -7.82
CA PHE A 14 -19.97 2.53 -6.86
C PHE A 14 -20.20 3.43 -5.65
N MET A 15 -20.49 2.86 -4.49
CA MET A 15 -20.68 3.59 -3.26
C MET A 15 -19.35 3.80 -2.52
N GLY A 16 -18.99 5.05 -2.24
CA GLY A 16 -17.65 5.42 -1.74
C GLY A 16 -16.60 5.38 -2.86
N ILE A 17 -16.98 5.84 -4.07
CA ILE A 17 -16.17 5.72 -5.29
C ILE A 17 -14.84 6.46 -5.22
N ALA A 18 -14.73 7.53 -4.41
CA ALA A 18 -13.52 8.33 -4.27
C ALA A 18 -12.45 7.67 -3.38
N GLY A 19 -12.77 6.57 -2.72
CA GLY A 19 -11.75 5.76 -2.02
C GLY A 19 -10.76 5.13 -2.99
N ALA A 20 -9.46 5.11 -2.64
CA ALA A 20 -8.37 4.69 -3.53
C ALA A 20 -8.60 3.34 -4.24
N GLY A 21 -9.00 2.29 -3.51
CA GLY A 21 -9.29 0.99 -4.13
C GLY A 21 -10.60 0.93 -4.89
N MET A 22 -11.57 1.82 -4.59
CA MET A 22 -12.84 1.92 -5.30
C MET A 22 -12.68 2.67 -6.62
N SER A 23 -11.93 3.78 -6.63
CA SER A 23 -11.69 4.56 -7.84
C SER A 23 -10.92 3.77 -8.91
N ALA A 24 -9.88 3.02 -8.51
CA ALA A 24 -9.15 2.15 -9.42
C ALA A 24 -10.05 1.06 -10.03
N LEU A 25 -10.92 0.45 -9.22
CA LEU A 25 -11.86 -0.56 -9.71
C LEU A 25 -12.94 0.03 -10.62
N ALA A 26 -13.47 1.20 -10.29
CA ALA A 26 -14.43 1.93 -11.11
C ALA A 26 -13.83 2.29 -12.49
N GLU A 27 -12.59 2.80 -12.50
CA GLU A 27 -11.83 3.07 -13.72
C GLU A 27 -11.60 1.78 -14.53
N LEU A 28 -11.19 0.68 -13.89
CA LEU A 28 -10.99 -0.61 -14.57
C LEU A 28 -12.29 -1.08 -15.24
N CYS A 29 -13.42 -1.02 -14.54
CA CYS A 29 -14.74 -1.39 -15.09
C CYS A 29 -15.13 -0.51 -16.28
N GLN A 30 -14.95 0.81 -16.18
CA GLN A 30 -15.23 1.75 -17.25
C GLN A 30 -14.36 1.47 -18.49
N ARG A 31 -13.05 1.26 -18.30
CA ARG A 31 -12.12 0.94 -19.41
C ARG A 31 -12.40 -0.42 -20.05
N ARG A 32 -13.02 -1.33 -19.32
CA ARG A 32 -13.49 -2.64 -19.86
C ARG A 32 -14.88 -2.58 -20.49
N GLY A 33 -15.48 -1.41 -20.65
CA GLY A 33 -16.71 -1.17 -21.36
C GLY A 33 -17.99 -1.17 -20.51
N ALA A 34 -17.88 -1.27 -19.17
CA ALA A 34 -19.03 -1.05 -18.29
C ALA A 34 -19.34 0.44 -18.16
N THR A 35 -20.63 0.80 -18.12
CA THR A 35 -21.03 2.16 -17.71
C THR A 35 -20.95 2.25 -16.19
N VAL A 36 -20.25 3.25 -15.67
CA VAL A 36 -20.00 3.43 -14.24
C VAL A 36 -20.58 4.75 -13.74
N THR A 37 -21.23 4.71 -12.60
CA THR A 37 -21.61 5.87 -11.79
C THR A 37 -21.13 5.67 -10.35
N GLY A 38 -21.14 6.71 -9.53
CA GLY A 38 -20.83 6.52 -8.12
C GLY A 38 -21.08 7.74 -7.26
N CYS A 39 -21.07 7.52 -5.95
CA CYS A 39 -21.25 8.57 -4.96
C CYS A 39 -20.17 8.50 -3.87
N ASP A 40 -19.85 9.65 -3.28
CA ASP A 40 -18.92 9.78 -2.16
C ASP A 40 -19.24 11.02 -1.32
N GLN A 41 -18.90 10.97 -0.03
CA GLN A 41 -18.98 12.17 0.84
C GLN A 41 -17.90 13.19 0.49
N ASN A 42 -16.77 12.74 -0.02
CA ASN A 42 -15.64 13.58 -0.43
C ASN A 42 -15.20 13.26 -1.86
N PRO A 43 -15.86 13.83 -2.87
CA PRO A 43 -15.61 13.54 -4.29
C PRO A 43 -14.20 13.94 -4.75
N ASP A 44 -13.55 14.88 -4.06
CA ASP A 44 -12.19 15.34 -4.40
C ASP A 44 -11.09 14.26 -4.17
N GLY A 45 -11.44 13.15 -3.54
CA GLY A 45 -10.51 12.02 -3.30
C GLY A 45 -10.07 11.30 -4.59
N ALA A 46 -10.82 11.43 -5.70
CA ALA A 46 -10.53 10.78 -6.98
C ALA A 46 -10.77 11.72 -8.17
N PRO A 47 -9.96 12.78 -8.33
CA PRO A 47 -10.14 13.78 -9.39
C PRO A 47 -9.99 13.20 -10.80
N ASP A 48 -9.29 12.09 -10.97
CA ASP A 48 -9.04 11.39 -12.23
C ASP A 48 -10.31 10.76 -12.82
N LEU A 49 -11.30 10.39 -12.01
CA LEU A 49 -12.56 9.81 -12.49
C LEU A 49 -13.33 10.76 -13.41
N LYS A 50 -13.25 12.06 -13.16
CA LYS A 50 -13.88 13.07 -14.01
C LYS A 50 -13.30 13.06 -15.44
N GLY A 51 -12.00 12.83 -15.58
CA GLY A 51 -11.34 12.72 -16.88
C GLY A 51 -11.79 11.50 -17.70
N LEU A 52 -12.41 10.51 -17.04
CA LEU A 52 -12.97 9.30 -17.64
C LEU A 52 -14.48 9.42 -17.94
N GLY A 53 -15.07 10.57 -17.70
CA GLY A 53 -16.51 10.79 -17.84
C GLY A 53 -17.34 10.17 -16.71
N ILE A 54 -16.73 9.87 -15.56
CA ILE A 54 -17.40 9.36 -14.38
C ILE A 54 -17.65 10.55 -13.43
N ASP A 55 -18.91 10.97 -13.33
CA ASP A 55 -19.32 11.99 -12.39
C ASP A 55 -19.52 11.37 -10.99
N VAL A 56 -18.86 11.97 -10.00
CA VAL A 56 -19.02 11.54 -8.60
C VAL A 56 -20.11 12.38 -7.94
N ILE A 57 -21.22 11.74 -7.57
CA ILE A 57 -22.34 12.37 -6.86
C ILE A 57 -21.93 12.62 -5.41
N VAL A 58 -22.15 13.84 -4.90
CA VAL A 58 -21.84 14.20 -3.52
C VAL A 58 -22.88 13.62 -2.57
N GLY A 59 -22.42 12.93 -1.54
CA GLY A 59 -23.28 12.31 -0.52
C GLY A 59 -23.90 11.00 -0.96
N HIS A 60 -24.71 10.42 -0.10
CA HIS A 60 -25.35 9.12 -0.29
C HIS A 60 -26.86 9.23 -0.28
N ASN A 61 -27.56 8.57 -1.22
CA ASN A 61 -29.01 8.59 -1.32
C ASN A 61 -29.54 7.27 -1.90
N ALA A 62 -30.57 6.68 -1.28
CA ALA A 62 -31.19 5.46 -1.75
C ALA A 62 -31.65 5.50 -3.23
N ALA A 63 -32.04 6.68 -3.73
CA ALA A 63 -32.45 6.87 -5.12
C ALA A 63 -31.31 6.66 -6.14
N HIS A 64 -30.03 6.71 -5.72
CA HIS A 64 -28.90 6.46 -6.61
C HIS A 64 -28.89 5.06 -7.23
N ILE A 65 -29.66 4.12 -6.65
CA ILE A 65 -29.65 2.71 -7.10
C ILE A 65 -30.66 2.46 -8.24
N GLU A 66 -31.58 3.38 -8.47
CA GLU A 66 -32.63 3.18 -9.47
C GLU A 66 -32.04 3.08 -10.88
N GLY A 67 -32.45 2.05 -11.62
CA GLY A 67 -31.96 1.79 -12.99
C GLY A 67 -30.55 1.17 -13.09
N HIS A 68 -29.91 0.86 -11.98
CA HIS A 68 -28.59 0.24 -11.97
C HIS A 68 -28.68 -1.30 -11.99
N ARG A 69 -27.67 -1.95 -12.59
CA ARG A 69 -27.59 -3.42 -12.65
C ARG A 69 -26.84 -4.04 -11.47
N ALA A 70 -26.00 -3.26 -10.79
CA ALA A 70 -25.26 -3.70 -9.60
C ALA A 70 -24.88 -2.51 -8.73
N LEU A 71 -24.72 -2.75 -7.41
CA LEU A 71 -24.15 -1.84 -6.44
C LEU A 71 -22.83 -2.43 -5.92
N VAL A 72 -21.72 -1.73 -6.15
CA VAL A 72 -20.41 -2.10 -5.59
C VAL A 72 -20.15 -1.29 -4.33
N VAL A 73 -19.80 -2.00 -3.23
CA VAL A 73 -19.60 -1.39 -1.90
C VAL A 73 -18.23 -1.75 -1.33
N SER A 74 -17.62 -0.79 -0.61
CA SER A 74 -16.42 -1.06 0.19
C SER A 74 -16.78 -1.68 1.55
N SER A 75 -15.81 -2.32 2.20
CA SER A 75 -15.97 -2.85 3.57
C SER A 75 -16.21 -1.77 4.64
N ALA A 76 -15.92 -0.49 4.33
CA ALA A 76 -16.18 0.63 5.22
C ALA A 76 -17.67 1.00 5.35
N ILE A 77 -18.51 0.53 4.42
CA ILE A 77 -19.94 0.85 4.39
C ILE A 77 -20.71 -0.09 5.34
N PRO A 78 -21.50 0.44 6.29
CA PRO A 78 -22.35 -0.38 7.17
C PRO A 78 -23.38 -1.18 6.36
N LYS A 79 -23.65 -2.43 6.80
CA LYS A 79 -24.59 -3.35 6.11
C LYS A 79 -26.03 -2.85 6.07
N ASP A 80 -26.40 -1.99 7.00
CA ASP A 80 -27.74 -1.38 7.16
C ASP A 80 -27.87 -0.02 6.44
N HIS A 81 -26.90 0.32 5.57
CA HIS A 81 -26.92 1.58 4.85
C HIS A 81 -28.15 1.68 3.91
N PRO A 82 -28.84 2.85 3.80
CA PRO A 82 -30.06 3.01 3.00
C PRO A 82 -29.93 2.63 1.52
N GLU A 83 -28.77 2.87 0.88
CA GLU A 83 -28.54 2.45 -0.49
C GLU A 83 -28.47 0.93 -0.63
N ILE A 84 -27.90 0.21 0.34
CA ILE A 84 -27.86 -1.25 0.36
C ILE A 84 -29.29 -1.81 0.57
N ALA A 85 -30.05 -1.22 1.49
CA ALA A 85 -31.44 -1.62 1.72
C ALA A 85 -32.28 -1.42 0.43
N ARG A 86 -32.10 -0.30 -0.25
CA ARG A 86 -32.81 0.00 -1.52
C ARG A 86 -32.40 -0.95 -2.64
N ALA A 87 -31.12 -1.28 -2.76
CA ALA A 87 -30.64 -2.27 -3.73
C ALA A 87 -31.32 -3.63 -3.53
N ASN A 88 -31.41 -4.08 -2.27
CA ASN A 88 -32.09 -5.34 -1.92
C ASN A 88 -33.59 -5.30 -2.26
N GLU A 89 -34.30 -4.19 -1.98
CA GLU A 89 -35.70 -4.00 -2.35
C GLU A 89 -35.94 -4.09 -3.87
N LEU A 90 -35.03 -3.52 -4.66
CA LEU A 90 -35.09 -3.51 -6.12
C LEU A 90 -34.57 -4.81 -6.76
N GLY A 91 -34.02 -5.74 -5.98
CA GLY A 91 -33.34 -6.93 -6.49
C GLY A 91 -32.06 -6.64 -7.24
N VAL A 92 -31.41 -5.48 -6.98
CA VAL A 92 -30.11 -5.12 -7.53
C VAL A 92 -29.02 -5.81 -6.69
N PRO A 93 -28.14 -6.61 -7.31
CA PRO A 93 -27.05 -7.29 -6.62
C PRO A 93 -26.12 -6.31 -5.89
N VAL A 94 -25.81 -6.58 -4.64
CA VAL A 94 -24.80 -5.86 -3.84
C VAL A 94 -23.53 -6.68 -3.84
N ILE A 95 -22.46 -6.14 -4.43
CA ILE A 95 -21.18 -6.83 -4.66
C ILE A 95 -20.10 -6.13 -3.83
N ARG A 96 -19.32 -6.88 -3.08
CA ARG A 96 -18.18 -6.31 -2.34
C ARG A 96 -17.05 -5.95 -3.29
N ARG A 97 -16.28 -4.91 -2.95
CA ARG A 97 -15.13 -4.43 -3.75
C ARG A 97 -14.19 -5.58 -4.19
N ALA A 98 -13.87 -6.50 -3.28
CA ALA A 98 -12.95 -7.61 -3.58
C ALA A 98 -13.53 -8.61 -4.58
N GLU A 99 -14.82 -8.92 -4.48
CA GLU A 99 -15.54 -9.78 -5.42
C GLU A 99 -15.64 -9.10 -6.80
N ALA A 100 -15.95 -7.81 -6.80
CA ALA A 100 -16.00 -7.01 -8.03
C ALA A 100 -14.62 -6.92 -8.71
N LEU A 101 -13.52 -6.81 -7.93
CA LEU A 101 -12.16 -6.82 -8.46
C LEU A 101 -11.80 -8.21 -9.06
N ALA A 102 -12.19 -9.29 -8.39
CA ALA A 102 -11.99 -10.65 -8.91
C ALA A 102 -12.72 -10.84 -10.25
N GLU A 103 -13.97 -10.40 -10.36
CA GLU A 103 -14.71 -10.43 -11.63
C GLU A 103 -14.09 -9.50 -12.70
N ALA A 104 -13.70 -8.28 -12.30
CA ALA A 104 -13.10 -7.32 -13.23
C ALA A 104 -11.72 -7.76 -13.76
N THR A 105 -11.04 -8.69 -13.12
CA THR A 105 -9.76 -9.27 -13.56
C THR A 105 -9.90 -10.68 -14.15
N ALA A 106 -11.11 -11.23 -14.20
CA ALA A 106 -11.37 -12.54 -14.75
C ALA A 106 -11.01 -12.62 -16.26
N GLY A 107 -10.50 -13.77 -16.67
CA GLY A 107 -10.09 -14.05 -18.06
C GLY A 107 -8.64 -13.69 -18.39
N GLY A 108 -7.89 -13.08 -17.46
CA GLY A 108 -6.46 -12.83 -17.58
C GLY A 108 -5.64 -13.56 -16.51
N THR A 109 -4.32 -13.48 -16.62
CA THR A 109 -3.39 -13.95 -15.59
C THR A 109 -3.37 -12.95 -14.43
N LEU A 110 -3.92 -13.32 -13.28
CA LEU A 110 -3.93 -12.51 -12.08
C LEU A 110 -2.66 -12.75 -11.25
N ILE A 111 -1.89 -11.70 -11.04
CA ILE A 111 -0.74 -11.63 -10.14
C ILE A 111 -1.20 -10.88 -8.88
N GLY A 112 -1.40 -11.60 -7.79
CA GLY A 112 -1.84 -11.03 -6.51
C GLY A 112 -0.65 -10.75 -5.61
N ILE A 113 -0.46 -9.48 -5.24
CA ILE A 113 0.62 -9.04 -4.35
C ILE A 113 0.07 -8.83 -2.95
N ALA A 114 0.34 -9.78 -2.06
CA ALA A 114 -0.08 -9.77 -0.67
C ALA A 114 1.10 -9.62 0.30
N GLY A 115 0.79 -9.36 1.56
CA GLY A 115 1.73 -9.23 2.67
C GLY A 115 1.31 -8.11 3.60
N THR A 116 1.71 -8.19 4.86
CA THR A 116 1.38 -7.15 5.85
C THR A 116 1.93 -5.78 5.41
N HIS A 117 3.16 -5.75 4.87
CA HIS A 117 3.86 -4.55 4.41
C HIS A 117 4.40 -4.69 2.99
N GLY A 118 4.60 -3.56 2.30
CA GLY A 118 5.23 -3.50 0.99
C GLY A 118 4.32 -3.82 -0.20
N LYS A 119 3.05 -4.16 0.01
CA LYS A 119 2.07 -4.50 -1.05
C LYS A 119 2.05 -3.46 -2.18
N SER A 120 1.72 -2.21 -1.88
CA SER A 120 1.59 -1.14 -2.87
C SER A 120 2.89 -0.92 -3.66
N THR A 121 4.02 -0.84 -2.95
CA THR A 121 5.35 -0.66 -3.57
C THR A 121 5.68 -1.81 -4.51
N THR A 122 5.47 -3.06 -4.07
CA THR A 122 5.72 -4.26 -4.89
C THR A 122 4.79 -4.32 -6.09
N THR A 123 3.51 -3.95 -5.93
CA THR A 123 2.54 -3.89 -7.03
C THR A 123 2.99 -2.91 -8.11
N VAL A 124 3.40 -1.70 -7.72
CA VAL A 124 3.89 -0.69 -8.67
C VAL A 124 5.18 -1.16 -9.34
N MET A 125 6.18 -1.62 -8.57
CA MET A 125 7.45 -2.13 -9.12
C MET A 125 7.22 -3.29 -10.09
N THR A 126 6.32 -4.22 -9.77
CA THR A 126 6.00 -5.36 -10.64
C THR A 126 5.35 -4.87 -11.93
N THR A 127 4.39 -3.96 -11.83
CA THR A 127 3.69 -3.41 -13.01
C THR A 127 4.66 -2.67 -13.93
N GLU A 128 5.48 -1.77 -13.39
CA GLU A 128 6.43 -0.97 -14.19
C GLU A 128 7.56 -1.82 -14.77
N ALA A 129 8.06 -2.80 -14.01
CA ALA A 129 9.10 -3.72 -14.49
C ALA A 129 8.58 -4.61 -15.63
N LEU A 130 7.36 -5.16 -15.51
CA LEU A 130 6.73 -5.97 -16.55
C LEU A 130 6.37 -5.13 -17.79
N ALA A 131 5.92 -3.88 -17.59
CA ALA A 131 5.67 -2.95 -18.70
C ALA A 131 6.95 -2.66 -19.49
N ALA A 132 8.07 -2.41 -18.81
CA ALA A 132 9.38 -2.24 -19.44
C ALA A 132 9.84 -3.48 -20.21
N ALA A 133 9.48 -4.68 -19.73
CA ALA A 133 9.74 -5.96 -20.41
C ALA A 133 8.77 -6.26 -21.56
N GLY A 134 7.85 -5.34 -21.91
CA GLY A 134 6.92 -5.49 -23.03
C GLY A 134 5.65 -6.28 -22.74
N ILE A 135 5.42 -6.70 -21.49
CA ILE A 135 4.18 -7.41 -21.09
C ILE A 135 3.00 -6.44 -21.04
N ASN A 136 3.23 -5.19 -20.61
CA ASN A 136 2.22 -4.13 -20.48
C ASN A 136 0.98 -4.56 -19.65
N PRO A 137 1.15 -4.97 -18.38
CA PRO A 137 0.04 -5.43 -17.54
C PRO A 137 -0.86 -4.28 -17.10
N THR A 138 -2.11 -4.60 -16.74
CA THR A 138 -2.96 -3.67 -16.00
C THR A 138 -2.62 -3.76 -14.50
N GLY A 139 -2.15 -2.65 -13.92
CA GLY A 139 -1.81 -2.54 -12.49
C GLY A 139 -2.93 -1.89 -11.69
N VAL A 140 -3.32 -2.50 -10.55
CA VAL A 140 -4.33 -1.97 -9.62
C VAL A 140 -3.74 -1.87 -8.22
N VAL A 141 -3.70 -0.68 -7.66
CA VAL A 141 -3.04 -0.42 -6.36
C VAL A 141 -3.91 0.45 -5.46
N GLY A 142 -3.76 0.29 -4.14
CA GLY A 142 -4.48 1.05 -3.12
C GLY A 142 -3.88 2.44 -2.82
N ALA A 143 -2.87 2.87 -3.56
CA ALA A 143 -2.22 4.17 -3.40
C ALA A 143 -2.17 4.92 -4.73
N ARG A 144 -2.11 6.25 -4.69
CA ARG A 144 -1.91 7.03 -5.92
C ARG A 144 -0.46 6.91 -6.40
N VAL A 145 -0.29 6.79 -7.70
CA VAL A 145 1.02 6.73 -8.37
C VAL A 145 1.08 7.86 -9.38
N ALA A 146 2.04 8.76 -9.22
CA ALA A 146 2.14 9.97 -10.03
C ALA A 146 2.30 9.65 -11.53
N THR A 147 3.09 8.63 -11.87
CA THR A 147 3.30 8.18 -13.26
C THR A 147 2.05 7.57 -13.90
N TRP A 148 1.09 7.12 -13.10
CA TRP A 148 -0.18 6.55 -13.55
C TRP A 148 -1.32 7.58 -13.60
N ASN A 149 -1.11 8.77 -13.01
CA ASN A 149 -2.13 9.78 -12.77
C ASN A 149 -3.32 9.27 -11.94
N GLY A 150 -3.12 8.25 -11.11
CA GLY A 150 -4.18 7.60 -10.35
C GLY A 150 -3.72 6.34 -9.65
N ASN A 151 -4.66 5.44 -9.45
CA ASN A 151 -4.49 4.17 -8.76
C ASN A 151 -4.50 2.97 -9.72
N LEU A 152 -4.67 3.23 -11.02
CA LEU A 152 -4.71 2.24 -12.09
C LEU A 152 -3.65 2.57 -13.15
N SER A 153 -2.82 1.58 -13.49
CA SER A 153 -2.03 1.58 -14.73
C SER A 153 -2.79 0.79 -15.79
N ALA A 154 -3.32 1.49 -16.80
CA ALA A 154 -4.07 0.84 -17.85
C ALA A 154 -3.11 0.15 -18.83
N GLY A 155 -3.13 -1.16 -18.85
CA GLY A 155 -2.39 -2.02 -19.76
C GLY A 155 -3.31 -2.92 -20.59
N ARG A 156 -2.79 -4.08 -20.98
CA ARG A 156 -3.57 -5.13 -21.65
C ARG A 156 -4.44 -5.88 -20.63
N ASN A 157 -5.55 -6.44 -21.10
CA ASN A 157 -6.50 -7.19 -20.26
C ASN A 157 -6.17 -8.69 -20.15
N ASP A 158 -4.95 -9.09 -20.41
CA ASP A 158 -4.48 -10.48 -20.33
C ASP A 158 -3.56 -10.74 -19.13
N VAL A 159 -2.97 -9.69 -18.53
CA VAL A 159 -2.18 -9.77 -17.30
C VAL A 159 -2.59 -8.63 -16.36
N PHE A 160 -2.91 -8.99 -15.12
CA PHE A 160 -3.28 -8.05 -14.07
C PHE A 160 -2.32 -8.17 -12.89
N VAL A 161 -1.79 -7.06 -12.41
CA VAL A 161 -1.00 -6.97 -11.16
C VAL A 161 -1.83 -6.23 -10.13
N VAL A 162 -2.26 -6.92 -9.10
CA VAL A 162 -3.26 -6.41 -8.16
C VAL A 162 -2.73 -6.45 -6.74
N GLU A 163 -2.85 -5.32 -6.03
CA GLU A 163 -2.65 -5.28 -4.59
C GLU A 163 -3.74 -6.08 -3.87
N ALA A 164 -3.34 -7.16 -3.20
CA ALA A 164 -4.21 -8.08 -2.49
C ALA A 164 -4.17 -7.77 -0.98
N ASP A 165 -5.19 -7.03 -0.51
CA ASP A 165 -5.28 -6.54 0.86
C ASP A 165 -5.88 -7.60 1.78
N GLU A 166 -5.15 -7.96 2.84
CA GLU A 166 -5.58 -8.94 3.85
C GLU A 166 -6.65 -8.41 4.81
N TYR A 167 -6.83 -7.09 4.89
CA TYR A 167 -7.87 -6.51 5.73
C TYR A 167 -9.26 -7.05 5.36
N ASP A 168 -10.06 -7.39 6.39
CA ASP A 168 -11.39 -8.02 6.26
C ASP A 168 -11.35 -9.33 5.44
N ARG A 169 -10.19 -10.01 5.36
CA ARG A 169 -9.94 -11.21 4.54
C ARG A 169 -10.30 -11.01 3.06
N SER A 170 -10.33 -9.76 2.60
CA SER A 170 -10.84 -9.40 1.28
C SER A 170 -10.02 -10.01 0.14
N PHE A 171 -8.72 -10.23 0.34
CA PHE A 171 -7.85 -10.88 -0.66
C PHE A 171 -8.25 -12.33 -0.98
N LEU A 172 -9.01 -13.00 -0.10
CA LEU A 172 -9.48 -14.38 -0.34
C LEU A 172 -10.55 -14.47 -1.45
N ALA A 173 -11.15 -13.36 -1.84
CA ALA A 173 -12.02 -13.32 -3.01
C ALA A 173 -11.24 -13.42 -4.33
N LEU A 174 -9.94 -13.14 -4.31
CA LEU A 174 -9.06 -13.23 -5.47
C LEU A 174 -8.58 -14.67 -5.67
N ALA A 175 -8.46 -15.09 -6.92
CA ALA A 175 -7.91 -16.40 -7.30
C ALA A 175 -6.64 -16.18 -8.16
N PRO A 176 -5.51 -15.80 -7.56
CA PRO A 176 -4.33 -15.47 -8.33
C PRO A 176 -3.69 -16.71 -8.95
N ALA A 177 -3.30 -16.60 -10.23
CA ALA A 177 -2.43 -17.59 -10.88
C ALA A 177 -1.00 -17.49 -10.36
N VAL A 178 -0.57 -16.27 -9.98
CA VAL A 178 0.71 -15.96 -9.34
C VAL A 178 0.42 -15.26 -8.02
N ALA A 179 0.78 -15.87 -6.90
CA ALA A 179 0.65 -15.29 -5.58
C ALA A 179 2.01 -14.85 -5.04
N VAL A 180 2.13 -13.58 -4.67
CA VAL A 180 3.32 -13.02 -4.02
C VAL A 180 3.01 -12.74 -2.57
N VAL A 181 3.88 -13.15 -1.64
CA VAL A 181 3.78 -12.78 -0.22
C VAL A 181 5.10 -12.16 0.23
N THR A 182 5.04 -10.87 0.56
CA THR A 182 6.22 -10.10 0.97
C THR A 182 6.62 -10.38 2.40
N ASN A 183 5.66 -10.40 3.32
CA ASN A 183 5.85 -10.70 4.74
C ASN A 183 4.50 -11.05 5.37
N VAL A 184 4.54 -11.66 6.56
CA VAL A 184 3.36 -11.97 7.37
C VAL A 184 3.68 -11.60 8.81
N GLU A 185 3.00 -10.59 9.34
CA GLU A 185 3.13 -10.12 10.72
C GLU A 185 1.73 -10.01 11.37
N ALA A 186 1.71 -9.88 12.70
CA ALA A 186 0.48 -9.60 13.42
C ALA A 186 0.03 -8.17 13.12
N ASP A 187 -1.02 -8.02 12.38
CA ASP A 187 -1.74 -6.76 12.14
C ASP A 187 -3.24 -7.05 12.02
N HIS A 188 -4.06 -6.01 12.03
CA HIS A 188 -5.52 -6.15 11.92
C HIS A 188 -6.11 -7.13 12.96
N LEU A 189 -5.65 -7.06 14.22
CA LEU A 189 -6.12 -7.89 15.32
C LEU A 189 -7.58 -7.59 15.74
N ASP A 190 -8.21 -6.61 15.12
CA ASP A 190 -9.66 -6.39 15.11
C ASP A 190 -10.42 -7.40 14.22
N ILE A 191 -9.74 -8.02 13.25
CA ILE A 191 -10.28 -9.00 12.29
C ILE A 191 -9.72 -10.41 12.54
N TYR A 192 -8.42 -10.50 12.81
CA TYR A 192 -7.71 -11.74 13.08
C TYR A 192 -7.55 -11.96 14.57
N ARG A 193 -7.73 -13.20 15.03
CA ARG A 193 -7.57 -13.56 16.45
C ARG A 193 -6.13 -13.42 16.93
N ASP A 194 -5.19 -13.86 16.10
CA ASP A 194 -3.78 -13.94 16.38
C ASP A 194 -2.95 -14.10 15.08
N LEU A 195 -1.64 -14.20 15.20
CA LEU A 195 -0.73 -14.38 14.08
C LEU A 195 -0.96 -15.70 13.31
N ASP A 196 -1.37 -16.77 13.99
CA ASP A 196 -1.64 -18.04 13.33
C ASP A 196 -2.88 -17.95 12.44
N ASP A 197 -3.90 -17.23 12.87
CA ASP A 197 -5.10 -16.94 12.06
C ASP A 197 -4.75 -16.06 10.83
N VAL A 198 -3.81 -15.12 10.96
CA VAL A 198 -3.24 -14.38 9.81
C VAL A 198 -2.55 -15.34 8.86
N ARG A 199 -1.66 -16.20 9.37
CA ARG A 199 -0.90 -17.17 8.55
C ARG A 199 -1.81 -18.16 7.82
N ASP A 200 -2.89 -18.60 8.45
CA ASP A 200 -3.89 -19.48 7.83
C ASP A 200 -4.60 -18.78 6.67
N ALA A 201 -4.95 -17.50 6.81
CA ALA A 201 -5.53 -16.72 5.72
C ALA A 201 -4.55 -16.56 4.53
N PHE A 202 -3.27 -16.26 4.79
CA PHE A 202 -2.25 -16.21 3.73
C PHE A 202 -2.04 -17.59 3.08
N THR A 203 -2.06 -18.67 3.85
CA THR A 203 -1.99 -20.04 3.31
C THR A 203 -3.19 -20.33 2.39
N GLN A 204 -4.40 -19.89 2.78
CA GLN A 204 -5.58 -20.01 1.93
C GLN A 204 -5.45 -19.17 0.65
N PHE A 205 -4.95 -17.94 0.74
CA PHE A 205 -4.75 -17.06 -0.41
C PHE A 205 -3.84 -17.68 -1.48
N ILE A 206 -2.75 -18.36 -1.08
CA ILE A 206 -1.80 -18.96 -2.02
C ILE A 206 -2.22 -20.37 -2.48
N SER A 207 -3.25 -20.98 -1.88
CA SER A 207 -3.57 -22.40 -2.05
C SER A 207 -3.96 -22.81 -3.48
N GLY A 208 -4.52 -21.89 -4.28
CA GLY A 208 -4.91 -22.11 -5.67
C GLY A 208 -3.89 -21.62 -6.69
N ALA A 209 -2.79 -20.99 -6.27
CA ALA A 209 -1.85 -20.39 -7.17
C ALA A 209 -0.94 -21.46 -7.84
N ARG A 210 -0.68 -21.25 -9.13
CA ARG A 210 0.29 -22.08 -9.89
C ARG A 210 1.73 -21.70 -9.55
N TRP A 211 1.99 -20.41 -9.36
CA TRP A 211 3.30 -19.88 -8.97
C TRP A 211 3.17 -19.09 -7.67
N ILE A 212 4.12 -19.30 -6.77
CA ILE A 212 4.16 -18.66 -5.47
C ILE A 212 5.53 -18.04 -5.27
N VAL A 213 5.57 -16.73 -5.00
CA VAL A 213 6.80 -15.96 -4.75
C VAL A 213 6.81 -15.51 -3.29
N LEU A 214 7.74 -16.05 -2.48
CA LEU A 214 7.80 -15.84 -1.03
C LEU A 214 9.11 -15.18 -0.60
N CYS A 215 9.03 -14.21 0.32
CA CYS A 215 10.20 -13.65 0.96
C CYS A 215 10.81 -14.66 1.95
N ALA A 216 12.01 -15.13 1.66
CA ALA A 216 12.74 -16.09 2.50
C ALA A 216 13.34 -15.46 3.77
N ASP A 217 13.56 -14.14 3.75
CA ASP A 217 14.09 -13.39 4.90
C ASP A 217 13.01 -13.12 5.95
N GLN A 218 11.75 -13.37 5.63
CA GLN A 218 10.59 -13.19 6.50
C GLN A 218 10.11 -14.56 7.00
N ALA A 219 10.37 -14.88 8.26
CA ALA A 219 10.18 -16.21 8.82
C ALA A 219 8.76 -16.76 8.62
N HIS A 220 7.73 -15.92 8.85
CA HIS A 220 6.34 -16.34 8.74
C HIS A 220 5.90 -16.50 7.27
N ALA A 221 6.35 -15.64 6.35
CA ALA A 221 6.10 -15.81 4.92
C ALA A 221 6.81 -17.05 4.37
N ASN A 222 8.08 -17.25 4.76
CA ASN A 222 8.89 -18.39 4.32
C ASN A 222 8.32 -19.75 4.79
N SER A 223 7.63 -19.77 5.94
CA SER A 223 7.06 -20.99 6.54
C SER A 223 5.61 -21.28 6.14
N LEU A 224 5.01 -20.51 5.22
CA LEU A 224 3.67 -20.80 4.71
C LEU A 224 3.61 -22.17 4.03
N ARG A 225 2.53 -22.90 4.28
CA ARG A 225 2.29 -24.20 3.63
C ARG A 225 1.91 -23.96 2.17
N THR A 226 2.72 -24.47 1.26
CA THR A 226 2.51 -24.33 -0.20
C THR A 226 1.95 -25.62 -0.79
N PRO A 227 1.04 -25.56 -1.78
CA PRO A 227 0.57 -26.72 -2.50
C PRO A 227 1.70 -27.44 -3.21
N ALA A 228 1.68 -28.78 -3.22
CA ALA A 228 2.70 -29.59 -3.93
C ALA A 228 2.70 -29.39 -5.45
N SER A 229 1.58 -28.91 -6.00
CA SER A 229 1.42 -28.61 -7.44
C SER A 229 1.96 -27.24 -7.83
N ALA A 230 2.27 -26.35 -6.86
CA ALA A 230 2.74 -25.02 -7.16
C ALA A 230 4.26 -24.97 -7.35
N GLU A 231 4.71 -24.14 -8.27
CA GLU A 231 6.10 -23.76 -8.37
C GLU A 231 6.39 -22.62 -7.39
N VAL A 232 7.32 -22.85 -6.44
CA VAL A 232 7.65 -21.89 -5.38
C VAL A 232 9.02 -21.28 -5.62
N VAL A 233 9.06 -19.96 -5.69
CA VAL A 233 10.29 -19.17 -5.77
C VAL A 233 10.46 -18.40 -4.48
N ARG A 234 11.49 -18.72 -3.73
CA ARG A 234 11.90 -17.97 -2.55
C ARG A 234 12.94 -16.93 -2.93
N TYR A 235 12.77 -15.71 -2.43
CA TYR A 235 13.71 -14.61 -2.65
C TYR A 235 14.18 -14.00 -1.34
N GLY A 236 15.39 -13.44 -1.33
CA GLY A 236 15.95 -12.83 -0.13
C GLY A 236 17.28 -12.09 -0.36
N ILE A 237 17.74 -11.49 0.71
CA ILE A 237 19.06 -10.84 0.83
C ILE A 237 19.94 -11.66 1.78
N SER A 238 19.38 -12.01 2.93
CA SER A 238 20.08 -12.67 4.05
C SER A 238 19.97 -14.19 4.00
N ASN A 239 18.85 -14.73 3.55
CA ASN A 239 18.64 -16.17 3.45
C ASN A 239 19.31 -16.70 2.17
N ILE A 240 20.50 -17.29 2.33
CA ILE A 240 21.33 -17.75 1.22
C ILE A 240 20.79 -18.98 0.47
N GLU A 241 19.80 -19.66 1.04
CA GLU A 241 19.11 -20.81 0.42
C GLU A 241 18.00 -20.36 -0.56
N ALA A 242 17.72 -19.06 -0.62
CA ALA A 242 16.74 -18.53 -1.55
C ALA A 242 17.23 -18.69 -3.00
N ARG A 243 16.30 -19.08 -3.89
CA ARG A 243 16.60 -19.25 -5.32
C ARG A 243 16.92 -17.91 -6.00
N LEU A 244 16.29 -16.83 -5.55
CA LEU A 244 16.48 -15.47 -6.07
C LEU A 244 17.11 -14.58 -4.98
N LEU A 245 18.30 -14.07 -5.24
CA LEU A 245 19.11 -13.35 -4.27
C LEU A 245 19.58 -12.00 -4.79
N ALA A 246 19.58 -10.98 -3.91
CA ALA A 246 20.35 -9.76 -4.11
C ALA A 246 21.69 -9.84 -3.39
N ARG A 247 22.74 -9.40 -4.07
CA ARG A 247 24.12 -9.29 -3.55
C ARG A 247 24.69 -7.93 -3.87
N ASN A 248 25.79 -7.57 -3.20
CA ASN A 248 26.53 -6.34 -3.49
C ASN A 248 25.64 -5.10 -3.52
N ILE A 249 24.75 -4.99 -2.51
CA ILE A 249 23.81 -3.88 -2.36
C ILE A 249 24.59 -2.61 -2.04
N ALA A 250 24.35 -1.56 -2.82
CA ALA A 250 24.97 -0.26 -2.62
C ALA A 250 23.93 0.86 -2.83
N THR A 251 23.96 1.86 -1.96
CA THR A 251 23.08 3.03 -2.04
C THR A 251 23.89 4.26 -2.38
N SER A 252 23.47 4.99 -3.42
CA SER A 252 24.08 6.25 -3.84
C SER A 252 23.02 7.14 -4.47
N GLU A 253 23.08 8.44 -4.22
CA GLU A 253 22.22 9.47 -4.82
C GLU A 253 20.71 9.17 -4.73
N GLY A 254 20.26 8.61 -3.60
CA GLY A 254 18.85 8.28 -3.38
C GLY A 254 18.36 7.03 -4.13
N ARG A 255 19.28 6.25 -4.69
CA ARG A 255 19.01 5.01 -5.44
C ARG A 255 19.73 3.84 -4.80
N THR A 256 19.21 2.65 -4.99
CA THR A 256 19.85 1.40 -4.53
C THR A 256 20.16 0.51 -5.72
N SER A 257 21.39 -0.01 -5.80
CA SER A 257 21.82 -0.97 -6.81
C SER A 257 22.23 -2.29 -6.17
N PHE A 258 22.01 -3.40 -6.86
CA PHE A 258 22.39 -4.74 -6.41
C PHE A 258 22.55 -5.71 -7.58
N ASP A 259 23.34 -6.76 -7.37
CA ASP A 259 23.49 -7.86 -8.32
C ASP A 259 22.43 -8.91 -8.03
N VAL A 260 21.79 -9.42 -9.09
CA VAL A 260 20.73 -10.44 -9.02
C VAL A 260 21.31 -11.81 -9.36
N TYR A 261 21.03 -12.78 -8.51
CA TYR A 261 21.35 -14.19 -8.72
C TYR A 261 20.09 -15.04 -8.70
N TYR A 262 19.90 -15.90 -9.69
CA TYR A 262 18.78 -16.84 -9.76
C TYR A 262 19.32 -18.26 -9.95
N ASP A 263 18.95 -19.20 -9.07
CA ASP A 263 19.48 -20.56 -9.00
C ASP A 263 21.03 -20.60 -9.05
N GLY A 264 21.65 -19.69 -8.29
CA GLY A 264 23.12 -19.56 -8.20
C GLY A 264 23.80 -18.88 -9.38
N LYS A 265 23.09 -18.53 -10.44
CA LYS A 265 23.62 -17.86 -11.64
C LYS A 265 23.41 -16.36 -11.56
N ALA A 266 24.44 -15.59 -11.92
CA ALA A 266 24.34 -14.14 -12.05
C ALA A 266 23.41 -13.79 -13.23
N CYS A 267 22.40 -12.96 -12.97
CA CYS A 267 21.39 -12.54 -13.95
C CYS A 267 21.51 -11.06 -14.36
N GLY A 268 22.42 -10.32 -13.72
CA GLY A 268 22.67 -8.92 -14.03
C GLY A 268 22.61 -8.02 -12.80
N ARG A 269 22.82 -6.73 -13.02
CA ARG A 269 22.75 -5.69 -12.00
C ARG A 269 21.49 -4.84 -12.18
N VAL A 270 20.81 -4.55 -11.09
CA VAL A 270 19.59 -3.73 -11.07
C VAL A 270 19.85 -2.46 -10.27
N VAL A 271 19.25 -1.37 -10.72
CA VAL A 271 19.12 -0.12 -9.97
C VAL A 271 17.64 0.11 -9.69
N VAL A 272 17.30 0.45 -8.45
CA VAL A 272 15.95 0.85 -8.06
C VAL A 272 15.95 2.34 -7.71
N GLY A 273 14.95 3.08 -8.18
CA GLY A 273 14.82 4.53 -7.98
C GLY A 273 14.48 4.96 -6.55
N THR A 274 14.78 4.11 -5.55
CA THR A 274 14.53 4.38 -4.12
C THR A 274 15.59 3.71 -3.25
N VAL A 275 15.53 3.95 -1.93
CA VAL A 275 16.51 3.44 -0.96
C VAL A 275 15.89 2.44 0.01
N GLY A 276 16.74 1.63 0.65
CA GLY A 276 16.38 0.73 1.73
C GLY A 276 16.29 -0.74 1.30
N GLU A 277 16.72 -1.65 2.19
CA GLU A 277 16.71 -3.09 1.95
C GLU A 277 15.30 -3.64 1.70
N HIS A 278 14.28 -3.08 2.36
CA HIS A 278 12.89 -3.46 2.11
C HIS A 278 12.48 -3.21 0.65
N ASN A 279 13.01 -2.17 -0.01
CA ASN A 279 12.76 -1.91 -1.43
C ASN A 279 13.58 -2.83 -2.34
N VAL A 280 14.73 -3.30 -1.91
CA VAL A 280 15.45 -4.39 -2.59
C VAL A 280 14.61 -5.67 -2.55
N LEU A 281 14.03 -6.01 -1.40
CA LEU A 281 13.12 -7.16 -1.26
C LEU A 281 11.86 -7.00 -2.15
N ASN A 282 11.26 -5.81 -2.18
CA ASN A 282 10.11 -5.53 -3.06
C ASN A 282 10.47 -5.68 -4.55
N ALA A 283 11.66 -5.22 -4.96
CA ALA A 283 12.17 -5.40 -6.31
C ALA A 283 12.48 -6.86 -6.65
N LEU A 284 13.04 -7.63 -5.70
CA LEU A 284 13.23 -9.08 -5.87
C LEU A 284 11.92 -9.81 -6.04
N ALA A 285 10.87 -9.42 -5.32
CA ALA A 285 9.52 -9.99 -5.51
C ALA A 285 9.02 -9.76 -6.94
N ALA A 286 9.17 -8.54 -7.47
CA ALA A 286 8.82 -8.20 -8.86
C ALA A 286 9.64 -9.02 -9.87
N LEU A 287 10.95 -9.12 -9.65
CA LEU A 287 11.85 -9.94 -10.49
C LEU A 287 11.48 -11.42 -10.44
N GLY A 288 11.09 -11.93 -9.26
CA GLY A 288 10.63 -13.31 -9.08
C GLY A 288 9.40 -13.62 -9.92
N VAL A 289 8.44 -12.71 -10.01
CA VAL A 289 7.29 -12.83 -10.90
C VAL A 289 7.73 -12.89 -12.37
N GLY A 290 8.55 -11.97 -12.81
CA GLY A 290 8.97 -11.92 -14.21
C GLY A 290 9.79 -13.12 -14.65
N LEU A 291 10.82 -13.47 -13.87
CA LEU A 291 11.74 -14.56 -14.19
C LEU A 291 11.05 -15.94 -14.20
N SER A 292 10.24 -16.21 -13.18
CA SER A 292 9.71 -17.56 -12.95
C SER A 292 8.39 -17.81 -13.65
N CYS A 293 7.53 -16.78 -13.72
CA CYS A 293 6.14 -16.96 -14.15
C CYS A 293 5.90 -16.52 -15.60
N LEU A 294 6.65 -15.51 -16.07
CA LEU A 294 6.43 -14.87 -17.37
C LEU A 294 7.61 -15.01 -18.34
N GLY A 295 8.72 -15.60 -17.89
CA GLY A 295 9.88 -15.88 -18.74
C GLY A 295 10.61 -14.64 -19.26
N VAL A 296 10.46 -13.49 -18.57
CA VAL A 296 11.21 -12.25 -18.91
C VAL A 296 12.51 -12.19 -18.09
N THR A 297 13.51 -11.48 -18.63
CA THR A 297 14.85 -11.41 -18.02
C THR A 297 15.01 -10.22 -17.10
N VAL A 298 16.01 -10.26 -16.22
CA VAL A 298 16.40 -9.11 -15.37
C VAL A 298 16.70 -7.88 -16.23
N GLU A 299 17.40 -8.04 -17.34
CA GLU A 299 17.75 -6.94 -18.26
C GLU A 299 16.52 -6.24 -18.84
N GLN A 300 15.49 -7.01 -19.19
CA GLN A 300 14.23 -6.48 -19.71
C GLN A 300 13.45 -5.69 -18.63
N MET A 301 13.48 -6.16 -17.37
CA MET A 301 12.76 -5.54 -16.26
C MET A 301 13.48 -4.38 -15.60
N ALA A 302 14.81 -4.33 -15.67
CA ALA A 302 15.65 -3.36 -15.00
C ALA A 302 15.30 -1.88 -15.31
N PRO A 303 14.94 -1.49 -16.55
CA PRO A 303 14.55 -0.11 -16.85
C PRO A 303 13.32 0.35 -16.06
N GLY A 304 12.30 -0.51 -15.88
CA GLY A 304 11.11 -0.19 -15.09
C GLY A 304 11.43 0.01 -13.61
N LEU A 305 12.28 -0.84 -13.04
CA LEU A 305 12.75 -0.68 -11.66
C LEU A 305 13.59 0.58 -11.46
N ALA A 306 14.41 0.93 -12.45
CA ALA A 306 15.24 2.14 -12.41
C ALA A 306 14.40 3.44 -12.54
N ALA A 307 13.29 3.38 -13.26
CA ALA A 307 12.34 4.48 -13.42
C ALA A 307 11.37 4.64 -12.23
N PHE A 308 11.30 3.65 -11.34
CA PHE A 308 10.41 3.69 -10.19
C PHE A 308 10.65 4.92 -9.31
N VAL A 309 9.61 5.73 -9.11
CA VAL A 309 9.65 6.97 -8.32
C VAL A 309 8.84 6.87 -7.01
N GLY A 310 8.24 5.70 -6.74
CA GLY A 310 7.41 5.48 -5.56
C GLY A 310 5.92 5.66 -5.82
N ALA A 311 5.12 5.33 -4.81
CA ALA A 311 3.72 5.70 -4.69
C ALA A 311 3.59 6.87 -3.71
N GLU A 312 2.52 7.62 -3.80
CA GLU A 312 2.24 8.70 -2.85
C GLU A 312 2.21 8.15 -1.42
N ARG A 313 2.76 8.93 -0.51
CA ARG A 313 2.90 8.57 0.90
C ARG A 313 3.74 7.30 1.17
N ARG A 314 4.66 6.93 0.27
CA ARG A 314 5.63 5.84 0.47
C ARG A 314 7.04 6.42 0.32
N PHE A 315 7.58 6.95 1.42
CA PHE A 315 8.84 7.71 1.46
C PHE A 315 8.83 8.85 0.42
N GLN A 316 7.68 9.49 0.27
CA GLN A 316 7.45 10.52 -0.75
C GLN A 316 8.13 11.84 -0.36
N ARG A 317 9.03 12.34 -1.21
CA ARG A 317 9.59 13.68 -1.03
C ARG A 317 8.57 14.73 -1.47
N LEU A 318 8.06 15.52 -0.52
CA LEU A 318 7.10 16.60 -0.78
C LEU A 318 7.80 17.87 -1.27
N GLY A 319 9.01 18.13 -0.80
CA GLY A 319 9.76 19.32 -1.18
C GLY A 319 10.85 19.69 -0.19
N SER A 320 11.40 20.90 -0.38
CA SER A 320 12.36 21.49 0.55
C SER A 320 12.15 23.01 0.62
N ALA A 321 12.24 23.57 1.84
CA ALA A 321 12.18 25.01 2.09
C ALA A 321 13.13 25.36 3.26
N ARG A 322 13.84 26.49 3.19
CA ARG A 322 14.86 26.92 4.17
C ARG A 322 15.85 25.82 4.56
N GLY A 323 16.33 25.01 3.58
CA GLY A 323 17.23 23.88 3.81
C GLY A 323 16.61 22.66 4.47
N VAL A 324 15.34 22.73 4.92
CA VAL A 324 14.58 21.61 5.48
C VAL A 324 13.97 20.79 4.36
N THR A 325 14.21 19.47 4.36
CA THR A 325 13.57 18.53 3.43
C THR A 325 12.40 17.85 4.11
N VAL A 326 11.25 17.75 3.44
CA VAL A 326 10.04 17.13 3.98
C VAL A 326 9.69 15.87 3.19
N ILE A 327 9.52 14.76 3.91
CA ILE A 327 9.15 13.44 3.39
C ILE A 327 7.84 13.01 4.05
N ASP A 328 6.91 12.47 3.29
CA ASP A 328 5.66 11.86 3.81
C ASP A 328 5.69 10.34 3.66
N ASP A 329 5.29 9.65 4.72
CA ASP A 329 5.23 8.19 4.72
C ASP A 329 3.98 7.68 5.44
N TYR A 330 3.31 6.72 4.83
CA TYR A 330 2.09 6.10 5.32
C TYR A 330 2.34 5.12 6.47
N ALA A 331 3.60 4.87 6.84
CA ALA A 331 3.99 3.92 7.87
C ALA A 331 3.19 4.10 9.16
N HIS A 332 2.52 3.05 9.58
CA HIS A 332 1.61 3.04 10.72
C HIS A 332 1.73 1.74 11.54
N HIS A 333 2.72 0.92 11.24
CA HIS A 333 3.14 -0.26 12.01
C HIS A 333 4.60 -0.08 12.45
N PRO A 334 5.03 -0.60 13.62
CA PRO A 334 6.40 -0.43 14.12
C PRO A 334 7.48 -0.90 13.13
N THR A 335 7.24 -1.98 12.41
CA THR A 335 8.16 -2.51 11.38
C THR A 335 8.33 -1.52 10.22
N GLU A 336 7.25 -0.91 9.75
CA GLU A 336 7.29 0.12 8.70
C GLU A 336 8.06 1.35 9.16
N ILE A 337 7.82 1.84 10.39
CA ILE A 337 8.53 3.00 10.95
C ILE A 337 10.04 2.73 11.03
N ARG A 338 10.44 1.52 11.45
CA ARG A 338 11.87 1.14 11.45
C ARG A 338 12.46 1.18 10.04
N ALA A 339 11.73 0.68 9.04
CA ALA A 339 12.15 0.67 7.64
C ALA A 339 12.28 2.11 7.09
N THR A 340 11.28 2.96 7.34
CA THR A 340 11.27 4.39 6.94
C THR A 340 12.45 5.15 7.56
N LEU A 341 12.71 4.97 8.85
CA LEU A 341 13.85 5.61 9.53
C LEU A 341 15.20 5.13 8.98
N SER A 342 15.33 3.83 8.71
CA SER A 342 16.53 3.27 8.11
C SER A 342 16.76 3.83 6.69
N ALA A 343 15.69 3.92 5.88
CA ALA A 343 15.75 4.54 4.56
C ALA A 343 16.15 6.01 4.64
N ALA A 344 15.61 6.76 5.61
CA ALA A 344 15.94 8.17 5.81
C ALA A 344 17.43 8.36 6.17
N ARG A 345 18.01 7.50 7.00
CA ARG A 345 19.43 7.52 7.32
C ARG A 345 20.31 7.26 6.10
N LEU A 346 19.90 6.34 5.22
CA LEU A 346 20.61 6.05 3.97
C LEU A 346 20.48 7.17 2.93
N ALA A 347 19.26 7.75 2.81
CA ALA A 347 19.00 8.83 1.86
C ALA A 347 19.64 10.17 2.25
N PHE A 348 19.81 10.41 3.55
CA PHE A 348 20.27 11.69 4.10
C PHE A 348 21.38 11.51 5.14
N PRO A 349 22.54 11.00 4.75
CA PRO A 349 23.62 10.71 5.70
C PRO A 349 24.07 11.98 6.42
N GLY A 350 24.22 11.89 7.74
CA GLY A 350 24.68 12.98 8.62
C GLY A 350 23.62 14.06 8.92
N ARG A 351 22.46 14.05 8.27
CA ARG A 351 21.38 15.02 8.56
C ARG A 351 20.55 14.60 9.78
N ARG A 352 20.06 15.58 10.50
CA ARG A 352 19.16 15.37 11.65
C ARG A 352 17.77 14.95 11.14
N ILE A 353 17.27 13.82 11.64
CA ILE A 353 15.95 13.28 11.29
C ILE A 353 14.94 13.68 12.39
N VAL A 354 14.00 14.52 12.03
CA VAL A 354 12.87 14.94 12.85
C VAL A 354 11.63 14.15 12.43
N VAL A 355 11.08 13.34 13.31
CA VAL A 355 9.87 12.54 13.03
C VAL A 355 8.66 13.21 13.64
N ALA A 356 7.65 13.47 12.81
CA ALA A 356 6.29 13.81 13.24
C ALA A 356 5.42 12.57 13.02
N PHE A 357 4.98 11.94 14.08
CA PHE A 357 4.20 10.70 14.04
C PHE A 357 2.79 10.91 14.56
N GLN A 358 1.80 10.39 13.82
CA GLN A 358 0.41 10.31 14.25
C GLN A 358 -0.01 8.84 14.36
N PRO A 359 -0.24 8.32 15.58
CA PRO A 359 -0.76 6.97 15.74
C PRO A 359 -2.12 6.83 15.06
N HIS A 360 -2.37 5.69 14.44
CA HIS A 360 -3.62 5.37 13.76
C HIS A 360 -4.33 4.23 14.48
N LEU A 361 -5.58 4.43 14.89
CA LEU A 361 -6.44 3.54 15.69
C LEU A 361 -6.02 3.42 17.17
N TYR A 362 -7.01 3.41 18.04
CA TYR A 362 -6.81 3.18 19.48
C TYR A 362 -6.38 1.74 19.77
N SER A 363 -6.99 0.78 19.09
CA SER A 363 -6.64 -0.65 19.24
C SER A 363 -5.17 -0.89 18.90
N ARG A 364 -4.71 -0.40 17.75
CA ARG A 364 -3.31 -0.56 17.33
C ARG A 364 -2.34 0.16 18.28
N THR A 365 -2.71 1.34 18.78
CA THR A 365 -1.90 2.05 19.77
C THR A 365 -1.77 1.26 21.08
N ARG A 366 -2.86 0.65 21.56
CA ARG A 366 -2.86 -0.23 22.74
C ARG A 366 -1.92 -1.43 22.53
N ASP A 367 -2.04 -2.09 21.39
CA ASP A 367 -1.41 -3.38 21.13
C ASP A 367 0.10 -3.24 20.84
N PHE A 368 0.55 -2.09 20.28
CA PHE A 368 1.92 -1.87 19.84
C PHE A 368 2.61 -0.64 20.46
N ALA A 369 2.10 -0.10 21.58
CA ALA A 369 2.68 1.12 22.18
C ALA A 369 4.18 1.01 22.48
N VAL A 370 4.63 -0.15 22.95
CA VAL A 370 6.04 -0.41 23.29
C VAL A 370 6.89 -0.45 22.02
N GLU A 371 6.46 -1.19 21.03
CA GLU A 371 7.16 -1.36 19.74
C GLU A 371 7.22 -0.04 18.97
N PHE A 372 6.17 0.76 19.01
CA PHE A 372 6.17 2.13 18.48
C PHE A 372 7.22 3.01 19.16
N GLY A 373 7.24 3.00 20.51
CA GLY A 373 8.22 3.75 21.27
C GLY A 373 9.66 3.36 20.91
N LEU A 374 9.95 2.06 20.83
CA LEU A 374 11.26 1.53 20.43
C LEU A 374 11.65 1.91 19.01
N ALA A 375 10.70 1.88 18.06
CA ALA A 375 10.95 2.26 16.68
C ALA A 375 11.24 3.76 16.55
N LEU A 376 10.40 4.61 17.16
CA LEU A 376 10.49 6.07 17.11
C LEU A 376 11.72 6.62 17.88
N ALA A 377 12.22 5.89 18.89
CA ALA A 377 13.43 6.25 19.61
C ALA A 377 14.68 6.34 18.72
N LYS A 378 14.66 5.75 17.53
CA LYS A 378 15.74 5.82 16.53
C LYS A 378 15.78 7.17 15.77
N SER A 379 14.79 8.04 15.94
CA SER A 379 14.80 9.39 15.40
C SER A 379 15.75 10.29 16.20
N ASP A 380 16.17 11.44 15.63
CA ASP A 380 16.93 12.44 16.40
C ASP A 380 15.99 13.33 17.22
N GLN A 381 14.78 13.60 16.70
CA GLN A 381 13.72 14.32 17.38
C GLN A 381 12.38 13.67 17.08
N LEU A 382 11.49 13.66 18.06
CA LEU A 382 10.15 13.10 17.95
C LEU A 382 9.09 14.15 18.28
N PHE A 383 8.16 14.34 17.37
CA PHE A 383 6.90 15.08 17.54
C PHE A 383 5.77 14.06 17.46
N LEU A 384 4.94 14.00 18.47
CA LEU A 384 3.91 12.97 18.61
C LEU A 384 2.53 13.62 18.65
N ALA A 385 1.74 13.35 17.61
CA ALA A 385 0.36 13.84 17.53
C ALA A 385 -0.60 12.94 18.33
N ASP A 386 -1.81 13.46 18.58
CA ASP A 386 -2.92 12.69 19.11
C ASP A 386 -3.31 11.56 18.14
N ILE A 387 -3.91 10.49 18.68
CA ILE A 387 -4.35 9.33 17.88
C ILE A 387 -5.39 9.76 16.83
N TYR A 388 -5.19 9.36 15.59
CA TYR A 388 -6.20 9.44 14.55
C TYR A 388 -7.17 8.25 14.70
N PRO A 389 -8.43 8.50 15.08
CA PRO A 389 -9.37 7.43 15.45
C PRO A 389 -9.87 6.61 14.25
N ALA A 390 -9.84 7.18 13.04
CA ALA A 390 -10.48 6.62 11.84
C ALA A 390 -11.95 6.23 12.13
N ARG A 391 -12.24 4.93 12.20
CA ARG A 391 -13.57 4.38 12.46
C ARG A 391 -13.80 3.97 13.93
N GLU A 392 -12.77 4.05 14.77
CA GLU A 392 -12.87 3.61 16.16
C GLU A 392 -13.42 4.70 17.09
N LYS A 393 -14.11 4.26 18.13
CA LYS A 393 -14.44 5.10 19.28
C LYS A 393 -13.23 5.15 20.23
N PRO A 394 -13.05 6.26 20.98
CA PRO A 394 -12.00 6.33 21.98
C PRO A 394 -12.08 5.17 22.99
N ILE A 395 -10.91 4.57 23.28
CA ILE A 395 -10.77 3.54 24.31
C ILE A 395 -10.20 4.20 25.57
N ALA A 396 -10.86 4.00 26.70
CA ALA A 396 -10.44 4.62 27.98
C ALA A 396 -8.99 4.25 28.34
N GLY A 397 -8.17 5.24 28.66
CA GLY A 397 -6.75 5.07 29.01
C GLY A 397 -5.81 4.91 27.82
N ILE A 398 -6.30 4.83 26.59
CA ILE A 398 -5.45 4.72 25.40
C ILE A 398 -5.29 6.09 24.75
N THR A 399 -4.07 6.60 24.80
CA THR A 399 -3.65 7.86 24.18
C THR A 399 -2.23 7.72 23.63
N SER A 400 -1.78 8.70 22.86
CA SER A 400 -0.39 8.76 22.37
C SER A 400 0.65 8.85 23.51
N GLN A 401 0.22 9.15 24.75
CA GLN A 401 1.09 9.15 25.93
C GLN A 401 1.75 7.78 26.17
N LEU A 402 1.08 6.65 25.87
CA LEU A 402 1.67 5.31 25.99
C LEU A 402 2.91 5.15 25.12
N ILE A 403 2.87 5.69 23.90
CA ILE A 403 4.02 5.71 22.98
C ILE A 403 5.11 6.65 23.48
N ALA A 404 4.73 7.83 24.02
CA ALA A 404 5.66 8.80 24.57
C ALA A 404 6.46 8.23 25.75
N GLU A 405 5.80 7.51 26.64
CA GLU A 405 6.44 6.83 27.79
C GLU A 405 7.42 5.77 27.30
N SER A 406 7.00 4.92 26.37
CA SER A 406 7.84 3.87 25.80
C SER A 406 9.05 4.43 25.04
N SER A 407 8.86 5.49 24.24
CA SER A 407 9.95 6.16 23.54
C SER A 407 10.93 6.87 24.49
N THR A 408 10.42 7.40 25.60
CA THR A 408 11.25 8.03 26.65
C THR A 408 12.11 7.00 27.36
N ILE A 409 11.55 5.84 27.71
CA ILE A 409 12.29 4.70 28.27
C ILE A 409 13.39 4.24 27.31
N ALA A 410 13.08 4.23 26.01
CA ALA A 410 14.03 3.89 24.95
C ALA A 410 15.04 5.02 24.62
N GLY A 411 15.06 6.10 25.39
CA GLY A 411 16.02 7.21 25.27
C GLY A 411 15.57 8.35 24.34
N ARG A 412 14.31 8.40 23.92
CA ARG A 412 13.79 9.46 23.05
C ARG A 412 12.50 10.07 23.61
N ARG A 413 12.66 11.09 24.48
CA ARG A 413 11.52 11.87 24.93
C ARG A 413 10.98 12.72 23.76
N PRO A 414 9.65 12.74 23.51
CA PRO A 414 9.07 13.64 22.52
C PRO A 414 9.42 15.10 22.82
N ALA A 415 9.86 15.82 21.81
CA ALA A 415 10.09 17.27 21.88
C ALA A 415 8.77 18.05 21.91
N TRP A 416 7.71 17.43 21.38
CA TRP A 416 6.38 18.01 21.37
C TRP A 416 5.31 16.91 21.35
N MET A 417 4.15 17.20 21.96
CA MET A 417 2.94 16.38 21.91
C MET A 417 1.72 17.27 21.81
N GLY A 418 0.72 16.87 21.03
CA GLY A 418 -0.54 17.63 20.94
C GLY A 418 -1.38 17.31 19.72
N ALA A 419 -2.38 18.16 19.47
CA ALA A 419 -3.32 17.96 18.38
C ALA A 419 -2.68 18.22 17.00
N ARG A 420 -3.00 17.38 16.01
CA ARG A 420 -2.44 17.45 14.65
C ARG A 420 -2.58 18.84 13.99
N PRO A 421 -3.69 19.60 14.11
CA PRO A 421 -3.83 20.89 13.41
C PRO A 421 -2.79 21.95 13.75
N VAL A 422 -2.14 21.88 14.93
CA VAL A 422 -1.09 22.81 15.34
C VAL A 422 0.34 22.24 15.21
N LEU A 423 0.47 21.02 14.67
CA LEU A 423 1.75 20.33 14.55
C LEU A 423 2.69 21.02 13.55
N ALA A 424 2.16 21.55 12.43
CA ALA A 424 2.97 22.24 11.43
C ALA A 424 3.61 23.52 11.99
N ASP A 425 2.88 24.30 12.80
CA ASP A 425 3.41 25.50 13.47
C ASP A 425 4.50 25.15 14.50
N ALA A 426 4.26 24.08 15.28
CA ALA A 426 5.25 23.59 16.25
C ALA A 426 6.54 23.12 15.55
N LEU A 427 6.44 22.42 14.43
CA LEU A 427 7.58 22.02 13.63
C LEU A 427 8.30 23.24 13.04
N ALA A 428 7.56 24.20 12.45
CA ALA A 428 8.15 25.40 11.84
C ALA A 428 8.98 26.24 12.84
N GLY A 429 8.56 26.30 14.11
CA GLY A 429 9.30 26.95 15.19
C GLY A 429 10.51 26.14 15.70
N PHE A 430 10.68 24.89 15.31
CA PHE A 430 11.70 23.99 15.86
C PHE A 430 12.77 23.58 14.87
N VAL A 431 12.39 23.38 13.60
CA VAL A 431 13.31 22.88 12.56
C VAL A 431 14.35 23.93 12.17
N LYS A 432 15.49 23.48 11.70
CA LYS A 432 16.60 24.32 11.23
C LYS A 432 17.15 23.82 9.92
N ASP A 433 17.97 24.65 9.28
CA ASP A 433 18.68 24.28 8.07
C ASP A 433 19.41 22.93 8.22
N GLY A 434 19.32 22.09 7.21
CA GLY A 434 19.88 20.75 7.22
C GLY A 434 18.97 19.66 7.78
N ASP A 435 17.81 19.97 8.39
CA ASP A 435 16.89 18.95 8.90
C ASP A 435 16.17 18.18 7.78
N VAL A 436 15.84 16.93 8.11
CA VAL A 436 14.87 16.13 7.37
C VAL A 436 13.67 15.86 8.26
N VAL A 437 12.50 16.32 7.85
CA VAL A 437 11.23 16.06 8.55
C VAL A 437 10.53 14.90 7.88
N LEU A 438 10.19 13.89 8.66
CA LEU A 438 9.34 12.77 8.25
C LEU A 438 7.95 12.96 8.85
N THR A 439 6.91 13.15 8.03
CA THR A 439 5.52 13.03 8.47
C THR A 439 5.10 11.58 8.29
N VAL A 440 4.75 10.92 9.39
CA VAL A 440 4.59 9.45 9.44
C VAL A 440 3.23 9.09 10.04
N GLY A 441 2.45 8.28 9.31
CA GLY A 441 1.15 7.79 9.77
C GLY A 441 0.10 7.66 8.68
N ALA A 442 -0.93 6.82 8.91
CA ALA A 442 -2.01 6.56 7.96
C ALA A 442 -3.15 7.59 7.99
N GLY A 443 -3.14 8.49 9.00
CA GLY A 443 -4.17 9.51 9.20
C GLY A 443 -3.95 10.79 8.37
N ASP A 444 -4.53 11.88 8.87
CA ASP A 444 -4.48 13.20 8.25
C ASP A 444 -3.16 13.95 8.45
N ILE A 445 -2.18 13.33 9.10
CA ILE A 445 -0.83 13.87 9.26
C ILE A 445 -0.16 14.19 7.92
N THR A 446 -0.56 13.53 6.84
CA THR A 446 -0.08 13.81 5.48
C THR A 446 -0.23 15.29 5.09
N LYS A 447 -1.22 16.00 5.65
CA LYS A 447 -1.42 17.44 5.42
C LYS A 447 -0.32 18.29 6.04
N THR A 448 0.27 17.82 7.15
CA THR A 448 1.28 18.54 7.92
C THR A 448 2.54 18.83 7.09
N GLY A 449 2.93 17.95 6.19
CA GLY A 449 4.10 18.17 5.33
C GLY A 449 3.95 19.36 4.40
N ALA A 450 2.81 19.48 3.72
CA ALA A 450 2.50 20.61 2.83
C ALA A 450 2.31 21.93 3.63
N GLU A 451 1.63 21.86 4.79
CA GLU A 451 1.45 22.97 5.69
C GLU A 451 2.81 23.51 6.19
N LEU A 452 3.72 22.61 6.60
CA LEU A 452 5.07 22.98 7.02
C LEU A 452 5.86 23.66 5.89
N LEU A 453 5.85 23.08 4.68
CA LEU A 453 6.53 23.69 3.52
C LEU A 453 5.99 25.09 3.23
N SER A 454 4.65 25.29 3.32
CA SER A 454 4.03 26.61 3.16
C SER A 454 4.49 27.60 4.23
N LEU A 455 4.59 27.20 5.49
CA LEU A 455 5.07 28.04 6.59
C LEU A 455 6.54 28.43 6.42
N LEU A 456 7.39 27.49 6.03
CA LEU A 456 8.82 27.71 5.82
C LEU A 456 9.12 28.54 4.56
N SER A 457 8.20 28.65 3.62
CA SER A 457 8.37 29.43 2.37
C SER A 457 8.00 30.90 2.52
N ARG A 458 7.38 31.26 3.65
CA ARG A 458 7.08 32.66 4.03
C ARG A 458 8.29 33.33 4.66
#